data_b0bc7d6469a9530b6375b32305f6b4d8
#
_entry.id   b0bc7d6469a9530b6375b32305f6b4d8
#
_cell.length_a   1.000
_cell.length_b   1.000
_cell.length_c   1.000
_cell.angle_alpha   90.00
_cell.angle_beta   90.00
_cell.angle_gamma   90.00
#
_symmetry.space_group_name_H-M   'P 1'
#
loop_
_entity.id
_entity.type
_entity.pdbx_description
1 polymer ?
#
loop_
_entity_poly.entity_id
_entity_poly.type
_entity_poly.pdbx_seq_one_letter_code
_entity_poly.pdbx_strand_id
1 'polypeptide(L)'
;MIARSDKKLLLGFVLLASCAQRPPWANGRLVWERAPAHPVAQDFSRFEERILAAHNRERAAVGAPPLVWDPALAAAAKAYGPTLSTLGKLRHSDYSTRRGQGENLFMGTRGAYSLDEMTADWVAEKTLFRPGIFPKVSRSGHGEDVGHYTQMIWPMTRRVGCAIYSDVKWDFFICRYSPPGNVVGHRVG
;
A
#
# COMPACT_ATOMS: atom_id res chain seq x y z
N MET A 1 -25.06 -71.58 -3.07
CA MET A 1 -24.10 -70.79 -2.28
C MET A 1 -23.67 -69.63 -3.12
N ILE A 2 -24.17 -68.44 -2.80
CA ILE A 2 -23.91 -67.23 -3.60
C ILE A 2 -22.94 -66.34 -2.76
N ALA A 3 -21.74 -66.17 -3.25
CA ALA A 3 -20.74 -65.32 -2.65
C ALA A 3 -21.06 -63.83 -2.93
N ARG A 4 -21.28 -63.04 -1.89
CA ARG A 4 -21.41 -61.59 -1.95
C ARG A 4 -20.01 -60.97 -1.99
N SER A 5 -19.76 -60.22 -3.06
CA SER A 5 -18.55 -59.39 -3.22
C SER A 5 -18.81 -58.01 -2.59
N ASP A 6 -18.14 -57.70 -1.47
CA ASP A 6 -18.16 -56.40 -0.84
C ASP A 6 -17.18 -55.45 -1.59
N LYS A 7 -17.74 -54.54 -2.39
CA LYS A 7 -16.97 -53.43 -3.01
C LYS A 7 -16.81 -52.33 -1.95
N LYS A 8 -15.63 -52.26 -1.33
CA LYS A 8 -15.23 -51.09 -0.49
C LYS A 8 -15.00 -49.91 -1.37
N LEU A 9 -15.89 -48.91 -1.27
CA LEU A 9 -15.79 -47.63 -1.91
C LEU A 9 -14.74 -46.79 -1.14
N LEU A 10 -13.53 -46.66 -1.71
CA LEU A 10 -12.53 -45.73 -1.21
C LEU A 10 -12.93 -44.30 -1.62
N LEU A 11 -13.49 -43.54 -0.66
CA LEU A 11 -13.62 -42.09 -0.82
C LEU A 11 -12.22 -41.47 -0.75
N GLY A 12 -11.66 -41.15 -1.90
CA GLY A 12 -10.46 -40.32 -1.98
C GLY A 12 -10.78 -38.88 -1.55
N PHE A 13 -10.32 -38.49 -0.38
CA PHE A 13 -10.28 -37.08 0.00
C PHE A 13 -9.27 -36.35 -0.89
N VAL A 14 -9.77 -35.65 -1.90
CA VAL A 14 -8.96 -34.68 -2.63
C VAL A 14 -8.76 -33.47 -1.70
N LEU A 15 -7.63 -33.41 -1.05
CA LEU A 15 -7.15 -32.20 -0.39
C LEU A 15 -6.89 -31.15 -1.50
N LEU A 16 -7.87 -30.28 -1.73
CA LEU A 16 -7.64 -29.04 -2.45
C LEU A 16 -6.66 -28.21 -1.62
N ALA A 17 -5.38 -28.34 -1.94
CA ALA A 17 -4.39 -27.38 -1.50
C ALA A 17 -4.80 -26.01 -2.07
N SER A 18 -5.46 -25.20 -1.23
CA SER A 18 -5.66 -23.78 -1.51
C SER A 18 -4.27 -23.16 -1.61
N CYS A 19 -3.74 -23.05 -2.82
CA CYS A 19 -2.63 -22.17 -3.10
C CYS A 19 -3.11 -20.76 -2.75
N ALA A 20 -2.82 -20.31 -1.53
CA ALA A 20 -2.96 -18.93 -1.18
C ALA A 20 -2.12 -18.12 -2.19
N GLN A 21 -2.79 -17.55 -3.17
CA GLN A 21 -2.14 -16.70 -4.15
C GLN A 21 -1.52 -15.54 -3.38
N ARG A 22 -0.20 -15.39 -3.49
CA ARG A 22 0.50 -14.26 -2.93
C ARG A 22 -0.17 -12.99 -3.46
N PRO A 23 -0.48 -12.02 -2.61
CA PRO A 23 -1.02 -10.76 -3.07
C PRO A 23 -0.05 -10.14 -4.10
N PRO A 24 -0.56 -9.40 -5.09
CA PRO A 24 0.24 -8.91 -6.23
C PRO A 24 1.51 -8.13 -5.82
N TRP A 25 1.46 -7.42 -4.68
CA TRP A 25 2.61 -6.71 -4.14
C TRP A 25 3.72 -7.63 -3.59
N ALA A 26 3.40 -8.86 -3.14
CA ALA A 26 4.39 -9.85 -2.70
C ALA A 26 5.25 -10.42 -3.84
N ASN A 27 4.94 -10.09 -5.09
CA ASN A 27 5.69 -10.49 -6.29
C ASN A 27 6.56 -9.35 -6.85
N GLY A 28 6.79 -8.27 -6.08
CA GLY A 28 7.54 -7.10 -6.56
C GLY A 28 6.83 -6.32 -7.68
N ARG A 29 5.55 -6.58 -7.92
CA ARG A 29 4.76 -5.89 -8.91
C ARG A 29 4.20 -4.61 -8.28
N LEU A 30 4.90 -3.52 -8.46
CA LEU A 30 4.54 -2.19 -7.95
C LEU A 30 3.56 -1.45 -8.87
N VAL A 31 3.07 -2.09 -9.93
CA VAL A 31 2.20 -1.46 -10.92
C VAL A 31 0.91 -2.26 -11.04
N TRP A 32 -0.21 -1.59 -10.84
CA TRP A 32 -1.54 -2.18 -10.92
C TRP A 32 -2.14 -1.94 -12.30
N GLU A 33 -2.21 -2.99 -13.12
CA GLU A 33 -2.88 -2.95 -14.41
C GLU A 33 -4.28 -3.57 -14.28
N ARG A 34 -5.29 -2.76 -14.55
CA ARG A 34 -6.69 -3.19 -14.67
C ARG A 34 -7.25 -2.59 -15.95
N ALA A 35 -7.84 -3.43 -16.82
CA ALA A 35 -8.68 -2.89 -17.88
C ALA A 35 -9.82 -2.10 -17.20
N PRO A 36 -10.04 -0.83 -17.51
CA PRO A 36 -11.14 -0.08 -16.95
C PRO A 36 -12.44 -0.66 -17.52
N ALA A 37 -13.13 -1.49 -16.74
CA ALA A 37 -14.46 -2.00 -17.10
C ALA A 37 -15.45 -0.82 -17.25
N HIS A 38 -15.26 0.22 -16.44
CA HIS A 38 -15.83 1.56 -16.57
C HIS A 38 -14.83 2.52 -15.90
N PRO A 39 -14.61 3.74 -16.43
CA PRO A 39 -13.85 4.74 -15.71
C PRO A 39 -14.48 4.90 -14.32
N VAL A 40 -13.75 4.53 -13.29
CA VAL A 40 -14.19 4.85 -11.92
C VAL A 40 -14.28 6.36 -11.88
N ALA A 41 -15.47 6.89 -11.57
CA ALA A 41 -15.61 8.33 -11.35
C ALA A 41 -14.58 8.71 -10.28
N GLN A 42 -13.50 9.36 -10.70
CA GLN A 42 -12.46 9.81 -9.79
C GLN A 42 -13.01 11.00 -9.02
N ASP A 43 -13.80 10.69 -8.00
CA ASP A 43 -14.25 11.68 -7.05
C ASP A 43 -13.08 12.05 -6.13
N PHE A 44 -12.44 13.17 -6.45
CA PHE A 44 -11.43 13.80 -5.61
C PHE A 44 -12.03 14.83 -4.65
N SER A 45 -13.36 14.89 -4.54
CA SER A 45 -13.98 15.70 -3.50
C SER A 45 -13.48 15.25 -2.12
N ARG A 46 -13.23 16.22 -1.25
CA ARG A 46 -12.73 15.95 0.10
C ARG A 46 -11.44 15.10 0.13
N PHE A 47 -10.58 15.26 -0.90
CA PHE A 47 -9.34 14.48 -1.06
C PHE A 47 -8.49 14.44 0.22
N GLU A 48 -8.21 15.62 0.79
CA GLU A 48 -7.44 15.76 2.02
C GLU A 48 -8.07 15.02 3.20
N GLU A 49 -9.38 15.21 3.41
CA GLU A 49 -10.10 14.58 4.50
C GLU A 49 -10.11 13.06 4.40
N ARG A 50 -10.29 12.53 3.19
CA ARG A 50 -10.31 11.08 2.95
C ARG A 50 -8.95 10.45 3.21
N ILE A 51 -7.86 11.11 2.77
CA ILE A 51 -6.49 10.68 3.05
C ILE A 51 -6.24 10.66 4.57
N LEU A 52 -6.56 11.77 5.26
CA LEU A 52 -6.39 11.87 6.71
C LEU A 52 -7.22 10.83 7.46
N ALA A 53 -8.48 10.63 7.05
CA ALA A 53 -9.36 9.65 7.67
C ALA A 53 -8.79 8.22 7.56
N ALA A 54 -8.30 7.83 6.38
CA ALA A 54 -7.71 6.52 6.16
C ALA A 54 -6.45 6.31 7.02
N HIS A 55 -5.54 7.28 7.02
CA HIS A 55 -4.32 7.21 7.83
C HIS A 55 -4.63 7.19 9.33
N ASN A 56 -5.48 8.11 9.79
CA ASN A 56 -5.75 8.29 11.21
C ASN A 56 -6.56 7.14 11.80
N ARG A 57 -7.39 6.45 11.01
CA ARG A 57 -8.03 5.20 11.42
C ARG A 57 -7.00 4.12 11.75
N GLU A 58 -6.02 3.88 10.87
CA GLU A 58 -4.99 2.88 11.09
C GLU A 58 -4.05 3.27 12.23
N ARG A 59 -3.75 4.57 12.37
CA ARG A 59 -2.93 5.10 13.47
C ARG A 59 -3.62 4.94 14.82
N ALA A 60 -4.91 5.22 14.91
CA ALA A 60 -5.69 5.01 16.13
C ALA A 60 -5.69 3.54 16.56
N ALA A 61 -5.76 2.61 15.60
CA ALA A 61 -5.73 1.17 15.86
C ALA A 61 -4.41 0.68 16.50
N VAL A 62 -3.31 1.43 16.35
CA VAL A 62 -1.99 1.10 16.94
C VAL A 62 -1.54 2.11 18.01
N GLY A 63 -2.41 3.04 18.43
CA GLY A 63 -2.08 4.03 19.44
C GLY A 63 -1.13 5.13 18.98
N ALA A 64 -0.93 5.32 17.67
CA ALA A 64 -0.09 6.39 17.14
C ALA A 64 -0.88 7.71 17.06
N PRO A 65 -0.23 8.87 17.35
CA PRO A 65 -0.89 10.17 17.25
C PRO A 65 -1.40 10.47 15.83
N PRO A 66 -2.55 11.19 15.67
CA PRO A 66 -3.08 11.49 14.35
C PRO A 66 -2.13 12.38 13.54
N LEU A 67 -2.20 12.22 12.21
CA LEU A 67 -1.54 13.11 11.26
C LEU A 67 -2.42 14.32 11.00
N VAL A 68 -1.76 15.43 10.67
CA VAL A 68 -2.38 16.62 10.10
C VAL A 68 -1.92 16.81 8.65
N TRP A 69 -2.75 17.47 7.86
CA TRP A 69 -2.42 17.79 6.48
C TRP A 69 -1.36 18.88 6.41
N ASP A 70 -0.44 18.72 5.45
CA ASP A 70 0.59 19.70 5.15
C ASP A 70 0.58 20.02 3.65
N PRO A 71 0.11 21.21 3.25
CA PRO A 71 0.02 21.60 1.84
C PRO A 71 1.40 21.71 1.17
N ALA A 72 2.48 21.96 1.92
CA ALA A 72 3.83 21.99 1.35
C ALA A 72 4.29 20.57 0.97
N LEU A 73 3.96 19.55 1.80
CA LEU A 73 4.20 18.16 1.45
C LEU A 73 3.36 17.72 0.24
N ALA A 74 2.10 18.16 0.15
CA ALA A 74 1.24 17.89 -1.00
C ALA A 74 1.81 18.52 -2.30
N ALA A 75 2.30 19.75 -2.23
CA ALA A 75 2.96 20.41 -3.37
C ALA A 75 4.23 19.64 -3.79
N ALA A 76 5.05 19.20 -2.82
CA ALA A 76 6.25 18.41 -3.09
C ALA A 76 5.91 17.04 -3.72
N ALA A 77 4.84 16.39 -3.27
CA ALA A 77 4.33 15.16 -3.86
C ALA A 77 3.92 15.39 -5.33
N LYS A 78 3.13 16.44 -5.59
CA LYS A 78 2.69 16.80 -6.96
C LYS A 78 3.85 17.09 -7.89
N ALA A 79 4.87 17.80 -7.41
CA ALA A 79 6.05 18.16 -8.19
C ALA A 79 6.87 16.94 -8.66
N TYR A 80 6.76 15.80 -7.97
CA TYR A 80 7.46 14.57 -8.32
C TYR A 80 6.73 13.75 -9.43
N GLY A 81 5.45 13.98 -9.62
CA GLY A 81 4.62 13.26 -10.60
C GLY A 81 5.18 13.23 -12.03
N PRO A 82 5.58 14.35 -12.64
CA PRO A 82 6.19 14.38 -13.98
C PRO A 82 7.43 13.47 -14.10
N THR A 83 8.24 13.38 -13.05
CA THR A 83 9.41 12.50 -13.03
C THR A 83 8.99 11.03 -13.10
N LEU A 84 7.98 10.61 -12.33
CA LEU A 84 7.46 9.24 -12.36
C LEU A 84 6.85 8.90 -13.73
N SER A 85 6.10 9.84 -14.32
CA SER A 85 5.55 9.69 -15.66
C SER A 85 6.65 9.49 -16.72
N THR A 86 7.72 10.29 -16.69
CA THR A 86 8.87 10.13 -17.60
C THR A 86 9.57 8.79 -17.40
N LEU A 87 9.66 8.30 -16.16
CA LEU A 87 10.28 7.01 -15.85
C LEU A 87 9.39 5.81 -16.25
N GLY A 88 8.08 6.01 -16.35
CA GLY A 88 7.10 4.94 -16.62
C GLY A 88 7.09 3.82 -15.57
N LYS A 89 7.59 4.07 -14.36
CA LYS A 89 7.67 3.12 -13.25
C LYS A 89 7.76 3.81 -11.91
N LEU A 90 7.39 3.09 -10.83
CA LEU A 90 7.62 3.58 -9.48
C LEU A 90 9.13 3.55 -9.15
N ARG A 91 9.59 4.67 -8.65
CA ARG A 91 10.90 4.85 -8.04
C ARG A 91 10.79 5.93 -6.98
N HIS A 92 11.29 5.66 -5.79
CA HIS A 92 11.39 6.70 -4.78
C HIS A 92 12.26 7.86 -5.28
N SER A 93 11.84 9.07 -4.94
CA SER A 93 12.64 10.26 -5.22
C SER A 93 13.95 10.22 -4.44
N ASP A 94 14.98 10.84 -5.00
CA ASP A 94 16.26 10.93 -4.31
C ASP A 94 16.09 11.61 -2.94
N TYR A 95 16.75 11.05 -1.91
CA TYR A 95 16.65 11.59 -0.55
C TYR A 95 17.15 13.03 -0.46
N SER A 96 18.11 13.43 -1.29
CA SER A 96 18.61 14.80 -1.36
C SER A 96 17.52 15.81 -1.72
N THR A 97 16.52 15.38 -2.51
CA THR A 97 15.38 16.22 -2.96
C THR A 97 14.18 16.19 -2.00
N ARG A 98 14.18 15.27 -1.02
CA ARG A 98 13.11 15.11 -0.02
C ARG A 98 13.64 15.00 1.40
N ARG A 99 14.69 15.74 1.74
CA ARG A 99 15.32 15.69 3.07
C ARG A 99 14.28 15.84 4.18
N GLY A 100 14.33 14.93 5.17
CA GLY A 100 13.38 14.92 6.27
C GLY A 100 11.96 14.51 5.92
N GLN A 101 11.74 13.89 4.75
CA GLN A 101 10.44 13.40 4.31
C GLN A 101 10.48 11.90 3.98
N GLY A 102 9.45 11.19 4.44
CA GLY A 102 9.08 9.87 3.96
C GLY A 102 8.26 9.96 2.67
N GLU A 103 8.06 8.83 2.00
CA GLU A 103 7.32 8.76 0.75
C GLU A 103 6.63 7.42 0.59
N ASN A 104 5.33 7.44 0.21
CA ASN A 104 4.61 6.30 -0.31
C ASN A 104 4.21 6.57 -1.76
N LEU A 105 4.29 5.55 -2.60
CA LEU A 105 4.00 5.63 -4.02
C LEU A 105 3.03 4.51 -4.43
N PHE A 106 2.06 4.84 -5.28
CA PHE A 106 1.20 3.89 -5.98
C PHE A 106 1.16 4.27 -7.46
N MET A 107 1.08 3.29 -8.36
CA MET A 107 0.92 3.47 -9.79
C MET A 107 -0.10 2.48 -10.30
N GLY A 108 -1.12 2.97 -10.99
CA GLY A 108 -2.15 2.13 -11.59
C GLY A 108 -2.63 2.67 -12.93
N THR A 109 -3.35 1.84 -13.70
CA THR A 109 -3.97 2.26 -14.97
C THR A 109 -4.83 3.50 -14.73
N ARG A 110 -4.66 4.50 -15.59
CA ARG A 110 -5.38 5.77 -15.49
C ARG A 110 -6.89 5.56 -15.40
N GLY A 111 -7.50 6.18 -14.37
CA GLY A 111 -8.94 6.13 -14.15
C GLY A 111 -9.50 4.77 -13.68
N ALA A 112 -8.64 3.77 -13.46
CA ALA A 112 -9.09 2.45 -13.06
C ALA A 112 -9.25 2.25 -11.54
N TYR A 113 -8.69 3.15 -10.73
CA TYR A 113 -8.65 3.03 -9.28
C TYR A 113 -9.18 4.30 -8.62
N SER A 114 -10.09 4.15 -7.67
CA SER A 114 -10.51 5.23 -6.80
C SER A 114 -9.41 5.59 -5.79
N LEU A 115 -9.50 6.77 -5.18
CA LEU A 115 -8.59 7.18 -4.11
C LEU A 115 -8.58 6.19 -2.93
N ASP A 116 -9.75 5.64 -2.59
CA ASP A 116 -9.88 4.70 -1.49
C ASP A 116 -9.20 3.36 -1.82
N GLU A 117 -9.31 2.88 -3.07
CA GLU A 117 -8.59 1.67 -3.51
C GLU A 117 -7.08 1.86 -3.48
N MET A 118 -6.56 3.01 -3.97
CA MET A 118 -5.13 3.32 -3.93
C MET A 118 -4.60 3.36 -2.50
N THR A 119 -5.37 3.92 -1.56
CA THR A 119 -4.99 3.98 -0.15
C THR A 119 -5.14 2.62 0.53
N ALA A 120 -6.20 1.87 0.19
CA ALA A 120 -6.44 0.53 0.73
C ALA A 120 -5.35 -0.47 0.35
N ASP A 121 -4.69 -0.29 -0.79
CA ASP A 121 -3.54 -1.09 -1.20
C ASP A 121 -2.41 -1.03 -0.17
N TRP A 122 -2.07 0.17 0.30
CA TRP A 122 -1.07 0.33 1.38
C TRP A 122 -1.55 -0.24 2.72
N VAL A 123 -2.85 -0.12 3.02
CA VAL A 123 -3.45 -0.69 4.25
C VAL A 123 -3.45 -2.22 4.20
N ALA A 124 -3.57 -2.83 3.03
CA ALA A 124 -3.59 -4.29 2.89
C ALA A 124 -2.30 -4.97 3.39
N GLU A 125 -1.16 -4.26 3.36
CA GLU A 125 0.12 -4.73 3.91
C GLU A 125 0.04 -5.03 5.43
N LYS A 126 -0.97 -4.48 6.14
CA LYS A 126 -1.27 -4.77 7.54
C LYS A 126 -1.39 -6.28 7.84
N THR A 127 -1.83 -7.06 6.87
CA THR A 127 -1.97 -8.52 7.01
C THR A 127 -0.64 -9.21 7.31
N LEU A 128 0.46 -8.64 6.83
CA LEU A 128 1.81 -9.13 7.08
C LEU A 128 2.52 -8.38 8.22
N PHE A 129 2.00 -7.25 8.64
CA PHE A 129 2.64 -6.45 9.69
C PHE A 129 2.63 -7.17 11.04
N ARG A 130 3.72 -7.00 11.78
CA ARG A 130 3.85 -7.31 13.21
C ARG A 130 4.58 -6.17 13.92
N PRO A 131 4.15 -5.74 15.11
CA PRO A 131 4.85 -4.72 15.89
C PRO A 131 6.30 -5.14 16.18
N GLY A 132 7.23 -4.17 16.16
CA GLY A 132 8.63 -4.50 16.41
C GLY A 132 9.60 -3.38 16.04
N ILE A 133 10.87 -3.74 15.92
CA ILE A 133 11.95 -2.83 15.49
C ILE A 133 12.13 -2.96 13.98
N PHE A 134 11.95 -1.84 13.27
CA PHE A 134 12.12 -1.78 11.81
C PHE A 134 13.58 -2.11 11.41
N PRO A 135 13.83 -2.93 10.36
CA PRO A 135 12.87 -3.47 9.40
C PRO A 135 12.27 -4.84 9.75
N LYS A 136 12.52 -5.41 10.94
CA LYS A 136 12.07 -6.76 11.33
C LYS A 136 10.60 -6.75 11.79
N VAL A 137 9.71 -6.20 10.97
CA VAL A 137 8.29 -5.92 11.28
C VAL A 137 7.30 -6.60 10.33
N SER A 138 7.79 -7.54 9.50
CA SER A 138 6.95 -8.33 8.61
C SER A 138 6.96 -9.81 8.99
N ARG A 139 5.78 -10.47 8.84
CA ARG A 139 5.65 -11.93 8.97
C ARG A 139 6.26 -12.69 7.80
N SER A 140 6.46 -12.04 6.65
CA SER A 140 7.16 -12.62 5.49
C SER A 140 8.67 -12.69 5.69
N GLY A 141 9.22 -11.95 6.67
CA GLY A 141 10.66 -11.78 6.87
C GLY A 141 11.25 -10.59 6.09
N HIS A 142 10.49 -9.97 5.18
CA HIS A 142 10.90 -8.87 4.33
C HIS A 142 10.20 -7.58 4.78
N GLY A 143 10.95 -6.62 5.33
CA GLY A 143 10.39 -5.37 5.87
C GLY A 143 9.76 -4.48 4.80
N GLU A 144 10.22 -4.58 3.56
CA GLU A 144 9.67 -3.90 2.39
C GLU A 144 8.23 -4.28 2.08
N ASP A 145 7.79 -5.51 2.41
CA ASP A 145 6.41 -5.98 2.19
C ASP A 145 5.37 -5.27 3.07
N VAL A 146 5.81 -4.45 4.00
CA VAL A 146 4.95 -3.67 4.90
C VAL A 146 5.38 -2.19 4.95
N GLY A 147 6.19 -1.75 3.99
CA GLY A 147 6.81 -0.44 4.00
C GLY A 147 5.83 0.72 3.89
N HIS A 148 4.78 0.58 3.08
CA HIS A 148 3.75 1.61 2.97
C HIS A 148 2.92 1.69 4.24
N TYR A 149 2.48 0.54 4.77
CA TYR A 149 1.69 0.50 6.00
C TYR A 149 2.48 1.04 7.20
N THR A 150 3.74 0.62 7.37
CA THR A 150 4.56 1.11 8.49
C THR A 150 4.85 2.61 8.41
N GLN A 151 4.98 3.19 7.20
CA GLN A 151 5.07 4.64 7.04
C GLN A 151 3.76 5.33 7.45
N MET A 152 2.58 4.78 7.09
CA MET A 152 1.28 5.36 7.47
C MET A 152 1.12 5.43 8.99
N ILE A 153 1.50 4.37 9.70
CA ILE A 153 1.33 4.25 11.16
C ILE A 153 2.55 4.68 11.97
N TRP A 154 3.59 5.22 11.32
CA TRP A 154 4.86 5.54 11.99
C TRP A 154 4.68 6.51 13.17
N PRO A 155 5.06 6.12 14.41
CA PRO A 155 4.66 6.89 15.60
C PRO A 155 5.26 8.29 15.67
N MET A 156 6.43 8.53 15.03
CA MET A 156 7.08 9.84 15.02
C MET A 156 6.62 10.77 13.91
N THR A 157 5.97 10.25 12.85
CA THR A 157 5.40 11.07 11.77
C THR A 157 4.22 11.90 12.30
N ARG A 158 4.16 13.18 11.89
CA ARG A 158 3.14 14.14 12.33
C ARG A 158 2.32 14.71 11.19
N ARG A 159 2.90 14.80 10.00
CA ARG A 159 2.27 15.47 8.86
C ARG A 159 2.32 14.60 7.62
N VAL A 160 1.28 14.74 6.80
CA VAL A 160 1.17 14.09 5.51
C VAL A 160 0.63 15.08 4.48
N GLY A 161 1.10 14.99 3.25
CA GLY A 161 0.54 15.69 2.11
C GLY A 161 0.67 14.81 0.88
N CYS A 162 -0.41 14.68 0.12
CA CYS A 162 -0.48 13.78 -1.02
C CYS A 162 -0.94 14.51 -2.28
N ALA A 163 -0.66 13.90 -3.43
CA ALA A 163 -1.16 14.33 -4.72
C ALA A 163 -1.36 13.13 -5.64
N ILE A 164 -2.25 13.28 -6.63
CA ILE A 164 -2.31 12.40 -7.79
C ILE A 164 -1.80 13.19 -8.99
N TYR A 165 -0.93 12.54 -9.74
CA TYR A 165 -0.48 12.97 -11.05
C TYR A 165 -0.89 11.93 -12.08
N SER A 166 -1.53 12.36 -13.17
CA SER A 166 -1.98 11.46 -14.23
C SER A 166 -1.28 11.81 -15.55
N ASP A 167 -0.83 10.78 -16.25
CA ASP A 167 -0.42 10.90 -17.65
C ASP A 167 -1.44 10.20 -18.57
N VAL A 168 -1.08 9.93 -19.81
CA VAL A 168 -2.00 9.28 -20.78
C VAL A 168 -2.34 7.83 -20.40
N LYS A 169 -1.50 7.16 -19.64
CA LYS A 169 -1.62 5.73 -19.34
C LYS A 169 -1.81 5.45 -17.85
N TRP A 170 -1.23 6.26 -16.97
CA TRP A 170 -1.09 5.97 -15.56
C TRP A 170 -1.59 7.07 -14.65
N ASP A 171 -2.09 6.66 -13.47
CA ASP A 171 -2.25 7.50 -12.29
C ASP A 171 -1.12 7.16 -11.31
N PHE A 172 -0.44 8.20 -10.83
CA PHE A 172 0.57 8.12 -9.79
C PHE A 172 0.03 8.78 -8.52
N PHE A 173 -0.23 7.99 -7.49
CA PHE A 173 -0.61 8.52 -6.19
C PHE A 173 0.63 8.59 -5.31
N ILE A 174 0.95 9.78 -4.81
CA ILE A 174 2.21 10.11 -4.13
C ILE A 174 1.86 10.75 -2.81
N CYS A 175 2.37 10.22 -1.70
CA CYS A 175 2.28 10.85 -0.38
C CYS A 175 3.67 11.14 0.18
N ARG A 176 3.81 12.31 0.80
CA ARG A 176 4.98 12.75 1.54
C ARG A 176 4.64 12.83 3.02
N TYR A 177 5.59 12.48 3.86
CA TYR A 177 5.42 12.40 5.31
C TYR A 177 6.53 13.15 6.03
N SER A 178 6.22 13.81 7.14
CA SER A 178 7.22 14.51 7.96
C SER A 178 6.92 14.37 9.45
N PRO A 179 7.92 14.03 10.28
CA PRO A 179 9.19 13.39 9.95
C PRO A 179 9.04 12.07 9.18
N PRO A 180 10.10 11.56 8.51
CA PRO A 180 10.02 10.30 7.78
C PRO A 180 9.80 9.12 8.73
N GLY A 181 9.11 8.09 8.22
CA GLY A 181 9.02 6.79 8.87
C GLY A 181 10.08 5.82 8.36
N ASN A 182 9.90 4.56 8.71
CA ASN A 182 10.73 3.45 8.27
C ASN A 182 12.22 3.61 8.62
N VAL A 183 12.49 4.19 9.78
CA VAL A 183 13.86 4.43 10.28
C VAL A 183 14.37 3.15 10.95
N VAL A 184 15.48 2.62 10.43
CA VAL A 184 16.12 1.41 10.95
C VAL A 184 16.46 1.56 12.43
N GLY A 185 16.19 0.53 13.23
CA GLY A 185 16.44 0.55 14.68
C GLY A 185 15.31 1.17 15.52
N HIS A 186 14.30 1.77 14.93
CA HIS A 186 13.17 2.35 15.64
C HIS A 186 11.96 1.42 15.70
N ARG A 187 11.18 1.56 16.77
CA ARG A 187 9.96 0.76 16.99
C ARG A 187 8.79 1.32 16.20
N VAL A 188 7.95 0.42 15.68
CA VAL A 188 6.65 0.72 15.08
C VAL A 188 5.61 -0.30 15.55
N GLY A 189 4.40 0.19 15.89
CA GLY A 189 3.28 -0.60 16.44
C GLY A 189 3.39 -0.85 17.92
#